data_442e9db4726bba6f3af8b2216f552356
#
_entry.id   442e9db4726bba6f3af8b2216f552356
#
_cell.length_a   1.000
_cell.length_b   1.000
_cell.length_c   1.000
_cell.angle_alpha   90.00
_cell.angle_beta   90.00
_cell.angle_gamma   90.00
#
_symmetry.space_group_name_H-M   'P 1'
#
loop_
_entity.id
_entity.type
_entity.pdbx_description
1 polymer ?
#
loop_
_entity_poly.entity_id
_entity_poly.type
_entity_poly.pdbx_seq_one_letter_code
_entity_poly.pdbx_strand_id
1 'polypeptide(L)'
;MIFLSHNYNDKPVVEQIALKLRAIYGQQNVFYDSWSIQPGDGIIDKMEEGLTNCKFFFFFVSINSLKSNMVKMEWQNAIFKAAQNSIKFIPIRMDNCNMPFLLTQNLYIDLFANGLDVTIRQIVDVINGSNTYHNPASTFHNIIAVKKRIGNKIRIECIAKYYLEPISDFAFCTQSDRKS
;
A
#
# COMPACT_ATOMS: atom_id res chain seq x y z
N MET A 1 -1.29 0.70 -20.31
CA MET A 1 0.06 0.85 -19.71
C MET A 1 -0.07 1.20 -18.24
N ILE A 2 0.87 0.78 -17.42
CA ILE A 2 1.00 1.06 -15.98
C ILE A 2 2.04 2.17 -15.82
N PHE A 3 1.71 3.27 -15.17
CA PHE A 3 2.61 4.39 -14.92
C PHE A 3 2.98 4.46 -13.44
N LEU A 4 4.29 4.53 -13.13
CA LEU A 4 4.83 4.61 -11.77
C LEU A 4 5.43 5.98 -11.54
N SER A 5 4.66 6.92 -10.97
CA SER A 5 5.10 8.27 -10.64
C SER A 5 5.71 8.32 -9.25
N HIS A 6 6.96 8.75 -9.14
CA HIS A 6 7.70 8.79 -7.88
C HIS A 6 8.75 9.91 -7.87
N ASN A 7 9.25 10.26 -6.68
CA ASN A 7 10.41 11.14 -6.56
C ASN A 7 11.70 10.33 -6.73
N TYR A 8 12.74 10.94 -7.27
CA TYR A 8 14.05 10.33 -7.47
C TYR A 8 14.61 9.68 -6.19
N ASN A 9 14.43 10.31 -5.03
CA ASN A 9 14.92 9.79 -3.75
C ASN A 9 14.18 8.52 -3.30
N ASP A 10 13.00 8.25 -3.85
CA ASP A 10 12.18 7.09 -3.52
C ASP A 10 12.46 5.88 -4.45
N LYS A 11 13.31 6.10 -5.46
CA LYS A 11 13.68 5.14 -6.51
C LYS A 11 14.08 3.76 -5.99
N PRO A 12 14.92 3.60 -4.94
CA PRO A 12 15.34 2.27 -4.47
C PRO A 12 14.18 1.34 -4.10
N VAL A 13 13.10 1.89 -3.55
CA VAL A 13 11.91 1.13 -3.18
C VAL A 13 11.00 0.91 -4.38
N VAL A 14 10.75 1.96 -5.16
CA VAL A 14 9.87 1.90 -6.33
C VAL A 14 10.42 0.95 -7.40
N GLU A 15 11.75 0.88 -7.55
CA GLU A 15 12.41 -0.03 -8.48
C GLU A 15 12.09 -1.51 -8.19
N GLN A 16 12.00 -1.91 -6.90
CA GLN A 16 11.62 -3.29 -6.55
C GLN A 16 10.20 -3.62 -7.04
N ILE A 17 9.28 -2.68 -6.92
CA ILE A 17 7.91 -2.83 -7.43
C ILE A 17 7.93 -2.87 -8.97
N ALA A 18 8.65 -1.96 -9.60
CA ALA A 18 8.76 -1.88 -11.06
C ALA A 18 9.32 -3.18 -11.65
N LEU A 19 10.38 -3.75 -11.05
CA LEU A 19 10.97 -5.03 -11.48
C LEU A 19 9.96 -6.19 -11.38
N LYS A 20 9.16 -6.25 -10.32
CA LYS A 20 8.11 -7.27 -10.16
C LYS A 20 6.99 -7.10 -11.18
N LEU A 21 6.53 -5.87 -11.40
CA LEU A 21 5.50 -5.60 -12.41
C LEU A 21 6.00 -5.88 -13.83
N ARG A 22 7.28 -5.57 -14.12
CA ARG A 22 7.92 -5.94 -15.38
C ARG A 22 7.92 -7.45 -15.61
N ALA A 23 8.21 -8.22 -14.58
CA ALA A 23 8.21 -9.69 -14.68
C ALA A 23 6.81 -10.27 -14.95
N ILE A 24 5.75 -9.61 -14.45
CA ILE A 24 4.37 -10.08 -14.61
C ILE A 24 3.75 -9.59 -15.92
N TYR A 25 3.95 -8.32 -16.27
CA TYR A 25 3.23 -7.66 -17.36
C TYR A 25 4.09 -7.35 -18.60
N GLY A 26 5.41 -7.53 -18.51
CA GLY A 26 6.36 -7.14 -19.56
C GLY A 26 6.80 -5.66 -19.43
N GLN A 27 8.04 -5.39 -19.85
CA GLN A 27 8.65 -4.05 -19.74
C GLN A 27 7.87 -2.98 -20.51
N GLN A 28 7.36 -3.32 -21.69
CA GLN A 28 6.60 -2.40 -22.56
C GLN A 28 5.27 -1.94 -21.96
N ASN A 29 4.76 -2.62 -20.94
CA ASN A 29 3.50 -2.29 -20.26
C ASN A 29 3.69 -1.51 -18.96
N VAL A 30 4.96 -1.27 -18.55
CA VAL A 30 5.29 -0.55 -17.30
C VAL A 30 6.15 0.66 -17.66
N PHE A 31 5.62 1.87 -17.45
CA PHE A 31 6.38 3.11 -17.54
C PHE A 31 7.06 3.36 -16.19
N TYR A 32 8.37 3.29 -16.20
CA TYR A 32 9.25 3.61 -15.09
C TYR A 32 10.47 4.35 -15.64
N ASP A 33 10.82 5.50 -15.11
CA ASP A 33 11.78 6.46 -15.67
C ASP A 33 13.13 5.83 -16.07
N SER A 34 13.67 4.91 -15.24
CA SER A 34 14.99 4.34 -15.44
C SER A 34 15.16 3.52 -16.72
N TRP A 35 14.09 2.96 -17.28
CA TRP A 35 14.16 2.22 -18.53
C TRP A 35 13.23 2.73 -19.64
N SER A 36 12.29 3.62 -19.28
CA SER A 36 11.35 4.20 -20.24
C SER A 36 11.90 5.46 -20.90
N ILE A 37 12.90 6.11 -20.26
CA ILE A 37 13.56 7.31 -20.75
C ILE A 37 15.03 6.99 -21.02
N GLN A 38 15.48 7.19 -22.26
CA GLN A 38 16.87 6.92 -22.68
C GLN A 38 17.70 8.21 -22.73
N PRO A 39 19.03 8.12 -22.65
CA PRO A 39 19.90 9.27 -22.89
C PRO A 39 19.62 9.90 -24.26
N GLY A 40 19.30 11.19 -24.27
CA GLY A 40 18.92 11.93 -25.48
C GLY A 40 17.43 12.14 -25.65
N ASP A 41 16.57 11.42 -24.92
CA ASP A 41 15.14 11.63 -24.93
C ASP A 41 14.76 12.94 -24.20
N GLY A 42 13.74 13.64 -24.69
CA GLY A 42 13.08 14.69 -23.94
C GLY A 42 12.30 14.09 -22.76
N ILE A 43 12.73 14.39 -21.53
CA ILE A 43 12.11 13.84 -20.30
C ILE A 43 10.61 14.15 -20.27
N ILE A 44 10.24 15.41 -20.52
CA ILE A 44 8.84 15.87 -20.48
C ILE A 44 8.01 15.16 -21.54
N ASP A 45 8.54 15.05 -22.77
CA ASP A 45 7.84 14.42 -23.91
C ASP A 45 7.55 12.95 -23.62
N LYS A 46 8.54 12.22 -23.07
CA LYS A 46 8.39 10.81 -22.71
C LYS A 46 7.41 10.59 -21.56
N MET A 47 7.39 11.47 -20.58
CA MET A 47 6.43 11.41 -19.49
C MET A 47 5.00 11.71 -19.97
N GLU A 48 4.83 12.66 -20.89
CA GLU A 48 3.54 12.98 -21.49
C GLU A 48 3.03 11.82 -22.36
N GLU A 49 3.89 11.21 -23.15
CA GLU A 49 3.59 9.97 -23.91
C GLU A 49 3.15 8.84 -22.96
N GLY A 50 3.92 8.62 -21.89
CA GLY A 50 3.60 7.63 -20.86
C GLY A 50 2.24 7.89 -20.20
N LEU A 51 1.95 9.13 -19.85
CA LEU A 51 0.70 9.53 -19.23
C LEU A 51 -0.50 9.42 -20.19
N THR A 52 -0.29 9.70 -21.47
CA THR A 52 -1.34 9.62 -22.50
C THR A 52 -1.79 8.19 -22.75
N ASN A 53 -0.87 7.23 -22.72
CA ASN A 53 -1.13 5.82 -22.93
C ASN A 53 -1.44 5.04 -21.62
N CYS A 54 -1.51 5.74 -20.51
CA CYS A 54 -1.69 5.16 -19.18
C CYS A 54 -3.13 4.69 -18.97
N LYS A 55 -3.29 3.48 -18.41
CA LYS A 55 -4.57 2.98 -17.86
C LYS A 55 -4.58 3.01 -16.34
N PHE A 56 -3.44 2.74 -15.72
CA PHE A 56 -3.24 2.72 -14.28
C PHE A 56 -2.10 3.65 -13.92
N PHE A 57 -2.40 4.68 -13.13
CA PHE A 57 -1.42 5.63 -12.63
C PHE A 57 -1.23 5.41 -11.13
N PHE A 58 -0.09 4.86 -10.76
CA PHE A 58 0.31 4.68 -9.37
C PHE A 58 1.21 5.84 -8.94
N PHE A 59 0.72 6.62 -7.99
CA PHE A 59 1.45 7.75 -7.42
C PHE A 59 2.04 7.37 -6.06
N PHE A 60 3.36 7.30 -5.99
CA PHE A 60 4.09 7.02 -4.76
C PHE A 60 4.22 8.29 -3.92
N VAL A 61 3.42 8.36 -2.86
CA VAL A 61 3.30 9.52 -1.98
C VAL A 61 4.28 9.39 -0.84
N SER A 62 5.25 10.30 -0.80
CA SER A 62 6.27 10.41 0.23
C SER A 62 6.48 11.88 0.59
N ILE A 63 7.22 12.13 1.68
CA ILE A 63 7.69 13.48 2.02
C ILE A 63 8.47 14.09 0.85
N ASN A 64 9.24 13.28 0.11
CA ASN A 64 10.02 13.74 -1.03
C ASN A 64 9.13 14.10 -2.23
N SER A 65 8.19 13.22 -2.59
CA SER A 65 7.30 13.45 -3.74
C SER A 65 6.40 14.66 -3.54
N LEU A 66 5.92 14.90 -2.32
CA LEU A 66 5.07 16.05 -2.00
C LEU A 66 5.82 17.40 -2.08
N LYS A 67 7.15 17.40 -1.95
CA LYS A 67 8.00 18.59 -2.11
C LYS A 67 8.41 18.84 -3.57
N SER A 68 8.29 17.87 -4.45
CA SER A 68 8.69 17.97 -5.86
C SER A 68 7.62 18.63 -6.71
N ASN A 69 7.96 19.78 -7.33
CA ASN A 69 7.05 20.47 -8.23
C ASN A 69 6.75 19.66 -9.51
N MET A 70 7.72 18.93 -10.02
CA MET A 70 7.55 18.08 -11.22
C MET A 70 6.57 16.94 -10.96
N VAL A 71 6.77 16.18 -9.88
CA VAL A 71 5.87 15.11 -9.46
C VAL A 71 4.47 15.66 -9.18
N LYS A 72 4.37 16.88 -8.61
CA LYS A 72 3.09 17.56 -8.36
C LYS A 72 2.30 17.79 -9.64
N MET A 73 2.95 18.25 -10.70
CA MET A 73 2.29 18.47 -11.99
C MET A 73 1.77 17.16 -12.60
N GLU A 74 2.53 16.07 -12.51
CA GLU A 74 2.14 14.76 -13.02
C GLU A 74 0.87 14.23 -12.36
N TRP A 75 0.84 14.17 -11.02
CA TRP A 75 -0.31 13.61 -10.34
C TRP A 75 -1.55 14.51 -10.44
N GLN A 76 -1.40 15.84 -10.56
CA GLN A 76 -2.53 16.73 -10.81
C GLN A 76 -3.15 16.48 -12.20
N ASN A 77 -2.33 16.31 -13.23
CA ASN A 77 -2.79 15.92 -14.56
C ASN A 77 -3.44 14.53 -14.55
N ALA A 78 -2.86 13.59 -13.81
CA ALA A 78 -3.42 12.25 -13.67
C ALA A 78 -4.78 12.25 -12.96
N ILE A 79 -4.97 13.05 -11.90
CA ILE A 79 -6.28 13.23 -11.25
C ILE A 79 -7.30 13.82 -12.22
N PHE A 80 -6.93 14.82 -13.00
CA PHE A 80 -7.81 15.43 -14.00
C PHE A 80 -8.28 14.39 -15.05
N LYS A 81 -7.34 13.60 -15.57
CA LYS A 81 -7.66 12.50 -16.51
C LYS A 81 -8.50 11.40 -15.84
N ALA A 82 -8.24 11.09 -14.58
CA ALA A 82 -9.06 10.12 -13.82
C ALA A 82 -10.51 10.60 -13.64
N ALA A 83 -10.70 11.91 -13.38
CA ALA A 83 -12.03 12.51 -13.29
C ALA A 83 -12.83 12.40 -14.61
N GLN A 84 -12.13 12.29 -15.74
CA GLN A 84 -12.72 12.03 -17.05
C GLN A 84 -12.88 10.52 -17.37
N ASN A 85 -12.66 9.62 -16.39
CA ASN A 85 -12.68 8.17 -16.52
C ASN A 85 -11.69 7.61 -17.56
N SER A 86 -10.67 8.36 -17.93
CA SER A 86 -9.66 7.92 -18.89
C SER A 86 -8.55 7.06 -18.29
N ILE A 87 -8.25 7.25 -16.99
CA ILE A 87 -7.24 6.50 -16.24
C ILE A 87 -7.69 6.16 -14.82
N LYS A 88 -7.18 5.08 -14.24
CA LYS A 88 -7.36 4.74 -12.83
C LYS A 88 -6.18 5.28 -12.03
N PHE A 89 -6.44 6.26 -11.17
CA PHE A 89 -5.45 6.89 -10.30
C PHE A 89 -5.43 6.23 -8.93
N ILE A 90 -4.26 5.75 -8.50
CA ILE A 90 -4.07 5.03 -7.24
C ILE A 90 -2.90 5.62 -6.46
N PRO A 91 -3.15 6.31 -5.33
CA PRO A 91 -2.08 6.72 -4.43
C PRO A 91 -1.47 5.53 -3.69
N ILE A 92 -0.15 5.54 -3.48
CA ILE A 92 0.57 4.57 -2.64
C ILE A 92 1.34 5.34 -1.57
N ARG A 93 0.96 5.20 -0.30
CA ARG A 93 1.67 5.85 0.81
C ARG A 93 2.97 5.12 1.12
N MET A 94 4.11 5.81 1.01
CA MET A 94 5.43 5.21 1.19
C MET A 94 6.03 5.39 2.58
N ASP A 95 5.70 6.48 3.26
CA ASP A 95 6.26 6.87 4.56
C ASP A 95 5.17 7.46 5.48
N ASN A 96 5.57 8.04 6.60
CA ASN A 96 4.64 8.67 7.56
C ASN A 96 4.17 10.07 7.13
N CYS A 97 4.24 10.42 5.84
CA CYS A 97 3.77 11.70 5.35
C CYS A 97 2.27 11.92 5.62
N ASN A 98 1.90 13.17 5.81
CA ASN A 98 0.50 13.57 5.83
C ASN A 98 -0.03 13.53 4.40
N MET A 99 -0.90 12.57 4.12
CA MET A 99 -1.56 12.44 2.81
C MET A 99 -2.41 13.68 2.54
N PRO A 100 -2.19 14.38 1.40
CA PRO A 100 -3.06 15.49 1.01
C PRO A 100 -4.52 15.06 0.89
N PHE A 101 -5.44 15.93 1.29
CA PHE A 101 -6.89 15.64 1.27
C PHE A 101 -7.38 15.14 -0.11
N LEU A 102 -6.90 15.74 -1.19
CA LEU A 102 -7.27 15.31 -2.55
C LEU A 102 -6.86 13.86 -2.85
N LEU A 103 -5.78 13.36 -2.26
CA LEU A 103 -5.30 11.99 -2.45
C LEU A 103 -6.03 10.98 -1.55
N THR A 104 -6.66 11.44 -0.46
CA THR A 104 -7.43 10.59 0.46
C THR A 104 -8.87 10.36 0.01
N GLN A 105 -9.34 11.07 -1.02
CA GLN A 105 -10.66 10.81 -1.62
C GLN A 105 -10.73 9.45 -2.31
N ASN A 106 -9.61 8.93 -2.77
CA ASN A 106 -9.48 7.58 -3.29
C ASN A 106 -8.91 6.64 -2.24
N LEU A 107 -9.36 5.39 -2.25
CA LEU A 107 -8.71 4.36 -1.46
C LEU A 107 -7.26 4.20 -1.92
N TYR A 108 -6.31 4.40 -1.02
CA TYR A 108 -4.88 4.30 -1.29
C TYR A 108 -4.31 2.95 -0.81
N ILE A 109 -3.18 2.56 -1.39
CA ILE A 109 -2.40 1.41 -0.93
C ILE A 109 -1.39 1.92 0.11
N ASP A 110 -1.27 1.24 1.25
CA ASP A 110 -0.37 1.64 2.32
C ASP A 110 0.89 0.76 2.36
N LEU A 111 1.91 1.16 1.60
CA LEU A 111 3.21 0.49 1.59
C LEU A 111 3.92 0.62 2.95
N PHE A 112 3.78 1.79 3.59
CA PHE A 112 4.43 2.06 4.87
C PHE A 112 3.95 1.11 5.98
N ALA A 113 2.65 0.83 6.04
CA ALA A 113 2.07 -0.03 7.06
C ALA A 113 2.13 -1.52 6.69
N ASN A 114 1.99 -1.87 5.41
CA ASN A 114 1.77 -3.24 4.97
C ASN A 114 3.02 -3.92 4.38
N GLY A 115 4.04 -3.14 4.02
CA GLY A 115 5.27 -3.63 3.42
C GLY A 115 5.16 -3.95 1.93
N LEU A 116 6.29 -4.35 1.34
CA LEU A 116 6.49 -4.45 -0.10
C LEU A 116 5.64 -5.55 -0.75
N ASP A 117 5.65 -6.76 -0.20
CA ASP A 117 4.97 -7.92 -0.81
C ASP A 117 3.46 -7.75 -0.86
N VAL A 118 2.88 -7.22 0.22
CA VAL A 118 1.45 -6.90 0.30
C VAL A 118 1.09 -5.81 -0.70
N THR A 119 1.92 -4.77 -0.80
CA THR A 119 1.72 -3.67 -1.76
C THR A 119 1.74 -4.17 -3.21
N ILE A 120 2.72 -5.00 -3.57
CA ILE A 120 2.80 -5.59 -4.92
C ILE A 120 1.53 -6.40 -5.23
N ARG A 121 1.08 -7.22 -4.28
CA ARG A 121 -0.17 -8.00 -4.44
C ARG A 121 -1.37 -7.09 -4.67
N GLN A 122 -1.52 -6.03 -3.86
CA GLN A 122 -2.61 -5.08 -4.02
C GLN A 122 -2.56 -4.33 -5.35
N ILE A 123 -1.36 -3.96 -5.84
CA ILE A 123 -1.17 -3.37 -7.18
C ILE A 123 -1.65 -4.34 -8.26
N VAL A 124 -1.22 -5.61 -8.21
CA VAL A 124 -1.64 -6.65 -9.16
C VAL A 124 -3.14 -6.86 -9.13
N ASP A 125 -3.75 -6.90 -7.95
CA ASP A 125 -5.21 -7.01 -7.78
C ASP A 125 -5.94 -5.84 -8.45
N VAL A 126 -5.48 -4.62 -8.25
CA VAL A 126 -6.06 -3.41 -8.87
C VAL A 126 -5.98 -3.48 -10.39
N ILE A 127 -4.85 -3.94 -10.95
CA ILE A 127 -4.64 -4.06 -12.40
C ILE A 127 -5.56 -5.13 -13.00
N ASN A 128 -5.72 -6.26 -12.29
CA ASN A 128 -6.54 -7.38 -12.73
C ASN A 128 -8.04 -7.20 -12.43
N GLY A 129 -8.42 -6.10 -11.76
CA GLY A 129 -9.81 -5.87 -11.35
C GLY A 129 -10.30 -6.84 -10.27
N SER A 130 -9.39 -7.41 -9.50
CA SER A 130 -9.65 -8.34 -8.41
C SER A 130 -9.40 -7.66 -7.05
N ASN A 131 -9.86 -8.30 -5.97
CA ASN A 131 -9.56 -7.93 -4.60
C ASN A 131 -9.35 -9.20 -3.79
N THR A 132 -8.15 -9.76 -3.89
CA THR A 132 -7.79 -11.03 -3.21
C THR A 132 -7.08 -10.77 -1.87
N TYR A 133 -6.81 -9.50 -1.55
CA TYR A 133 -6.14 -9.16 -0.31
C TYR A 133 -7.09 -9.25 0.87
N HIS A 134 -6.87 -10.26 1.68
CA HIS A 134 -7.37 -10.35 3.04
C HIS A 134 -6.18 -10.17 3.99
N ASN A 135 -6.22 -9.16 4.86
CA ASN A 135 -5.16 -8.96 5.84
C ASN A 135 -5.12 -10.14 6.81
N PRO A 136 -4.12 -11.04 6.75
CA PRO A 136 -4.05 -12.19 7.64
C PRO A 136 -3.78 -11.81 9.10
N ALA A 137 -3.30 -10.59 9.35
CA ALA A 137 -2.99 -10.11 10.70
C ALA A 137 -4.20 -9.58 11.47
N SER A 138 -5.35 -9.43 10.83
CA SER A 138 -6.59 -9.04 11.50
C SER A 138 -7.54 -10.22 11.67
N THR A 139 -7.12 -11.28 12.37
CA THR A 139 -8.11 -12.10 13.06
C THR A 139 -8.83 -11.15 14.01
N PHE A 140 -10.06 -10.79 13.63
CA PHE A 140 -10.88 -9.96 14.49
C PHE A 140 -11.17 -10.74 15.77
N HIS A 141 -10.69 -10.21 16.89
CA HIS A 141 -10.99 -10.75 18.22
C HIS A 141 -11.74 -9.67 19.01
N ASN A 142 -13.02 -9.90 19.26
CA ASN A 142 -13.77 -9.03 20.14
C ASN A 142 -13.35 -9.20 21.59
N ILE A 143 -12.94 -10.41 21.98
CA ILE A 143 -12.52 -10.72 23.34
C ILE A 143 -11.00 -10.76 23.43
N ILE A 144 -10.46 -10.05 24.41
CA ILE A 144 -9.06 -10.08 24.80
C ILE A 144 -8.92 -10.64 26.21
N ALA A 145 -7.91 -11.49 26.42
CA ALA A 145 -7.57 -12.00 27.75
C ALA A 145 -6.39 -11.22 28.33
N VAL A 146 -6.57 -10.60 29.48
CA VAL A 146 -5.53 -9.87 30.21
C VAL A 146 -5.14 -10.66 31.45
N LYS A 147 -3.85 -11.03 31.53
CA LYS A 147 -3.30 -11.77 32.69
C LYS A 147 -2.70 -10.79 33.69
N LYS A 148 -3.17 -10.87 34.94
CA LYS A 148 -2.61 -10.13 36.08
C LYS A 148 -2.14 -11.08 37.17
N ARG A 149 -0.97 -10.86 37.76
CA ARG A 149 -0.47 -11.62 38.92
C ARG A 149 -0.82 -10.85 40.20
N ILE A 150 -1.51 -11.50 41.12
CA ILE A 150 -1.88 -10.95 42.44
C ILE A 150 -1.38 -11.95 43.50
N GLY A 151 -0.20 -11.65 44.07
CA GLY A 151 0.50 -12.55 44.98
C GLY A 151 0.83 -13.90 44.29
N ASN A 152 0.35 -15.01 44.84
CA ASN A 152 0.52 -16.37 44.29
C ASN A 152 -0.60 -16.78 43.33
N LYS A 153 -1.56 -15.91 43.04
CA LYS A 153 -2.68 -16.18 42.14
C LYS A 153 -2.52 -15.46 40.83
N ILE A 154 -3.02 -16.09 39.76
CA ILE A 154 -3.13 -15.47 38.45
C ILE A 154 -4.60 -15.16 38.22
N ARG A 155 -4.89 -13.88 37.96
CA ARG A 155 -6.21 -13.43 37.52
C ARG A 155 -6.19 -13.24 36.00
N ILE A 156 -7.15 -13.82 35.33
CA ILE A 156 -7.39 -13.65 33.90
C ILE A 156 -8.70 -12.88 33.76
N GLU A 157 -8.62 -11.72 33.09
CA GLU A 157 -9.79 -10.91 32.78
C GLU A 157 -10.06 -11.03 31.29
N CYS A 158 -11.24 -11.51 30.91
CA CYS A 158 -11.72 -11.53 29.52
C CYS A 158 -12.56 -10.28 29.30
N ILE A 159 -12.15 -9.45 28.38
CA ILE A 159 -12.76 -8.13 28.12
C ILE A 159 -13.25 -8.11 26.67
N ALA A 160 -14.54 -7.78 26.49
CA ALA A 160 -15.09 -7.48 25.17
C ALA A 160 -14.66 -6.06 24.77
N LYS A 161 -14.01 -5.93 23.61
CA LYS A 161 -13.35 -4.68 23.18
C LYS A 161 -14.27 -3.76 22.38
N TYR A 162 -15.15 -4.32 21.57
CA TYR A 162 -15.94 -3.56 20.59
C TYR A 162 -17.45 -3.65 20.82
N TYR A 163 -17.96 -4.82 21.17
CA TYR A 163 -19.38 -5.03 21.46
C TYR A 163 -19.58 -6.10 22.53
N LEU A 164 -20.74 -6.11 23.17
CA LEU A 164 -21.06 -7.01 24.25
C LEU A 164 -21.23 -8.45 23.73
N GLU A 165 -20.54 -9.40 24.37
CA GLU A 165 -20.68 -10.84 24.10
C GLU A 165 -21.60 -11.44 25.17
N PRO A 166 -22.88 -11.69 24.86
CA PRO A 166 -23.85 -12.16 25.86
C PRO A 166 -23.58 -13.58 26.35
N ILE A 167 -22.96 -14.42 25.55
CA ILE A 167 -22.59 -15.82 25.88
C ILE A 167 -21.18 -16.07 25.39
N SER A 168 -20.28 -16.51 26.29
CA SER A 168 -18.89 -16.83 25.95
C SER A 168 -18.40 -17.98 26.83
N ASP A 169 -17.88 -19.03 26.19
CA ASP A 169 -17.23 -20.15 26.87
C ASP A 169 -15.71 -20.04 26.73
N PHE A 170 -14.99 -20.22 27.84
CA PHE A 170 -13.53 -20.12 27.87
C PHE A 170 -12.90 -21.41 28.37
N ALA A 171 -11.88 -21.89 27.66
CA ALA A 171 -11.02 -22.98 28.08
C ALA A 171 -9.60 -22.45 28.34
N PHE A 172 -9.03 -22.74 29.52
CA PHE A 172 -7.66 -22.37 29.86
C PHE A 172 -6.79 -23.62 29.92
N CYS A 173 -5.75 -23.67 29.07
CA CYS A 173 -4.76 -24.73 29.12
C CYS A 173 -3.52 -24.23 29.88
N THR A 174 -3.08 -24.98 30.90
CA THR A 174 -1.82 -24.69 31.59
C THR A 174 -0.76 -25.68 31.13
N GLN A 175 0.39 -25.18 30.70
CA GLN A 175 1.55 -25.98 30.37
C GLN A 175 2.45 -26.07 31.62
N SER A 176 2.62 -27.26 32.18
CA SER A 176 3.60 -27.46 33.24
C SER A 176 4.98 -27.67 32.61
N ASP A 177 5.93 -26.81 32.94
CA ASP A 177 7.35 -27.07 32.62
C ASP A 177 7.77 -28.35 33.36
N ARG A 178 7.83 -29.47 32.67
CA ARG A 178 8.58 -30.64 33.17
C ARG A 178 10.06 -30.26 33.10
N LYS A 179 10.62 -29.83 34.22
CA LYS A 179 12.07 -29.87 34.42
C LYS A 179 12.48 -31.35 34.45
N SER A 180 13.14 -31.79 33.40
CA SER A 180 13.98 -32.99 33.41
C SER A 180 15.33 -32.65 34.04
#